data_d0cb67b9da4401cba262a2419bbc2d93
#
_entry.id   d0cb67b9da4401cba262a2419bbc2d93
#
_cell.length_a   1.000
_cell.length_b   1.000
_cell.length_c   1.000
_cell.angle_alpha   90.00
_cell.angle_beta   90.00
_cell.angle_gamma   90.00
#
_symmetry.space_group_name_H-M   'P 1'
#
loop_
_entity.id
_entity.type
_entity.pdbx_description
1 polymer ?
#
loop_
_entity_poly.entity_id
_entity_poly.type
_entity_poly.pdbx_seq_one_letter_code
_entity_poly.pdbx_strand_id
1 'polypeptide(L)'
;GPNPVNVREKVEYQSGDSKKPQEVQYIGGLFKGNLSILRIPTAAQLIQYSQQVYANTPYNKEKELNPGGERNNPVPSRVGDPSPIKYVFYIIKENRTYDQVLSDMPGGNGDTSLLLFGKTITPNQHKLAKEFVLLDNFYVDGEVSADGHNWSFGAYATDYLEKH
;
A
#
# COMPACT_ATOMS: atom_id res chain seq x y z
N GLY A 1 -8.02 -11.16 -24.39
CA GLY A 1 -7.02 -10.36 -25.07
C GLY A 1 -5.71 -11.12 -25.19
N PRO A 2 -4.81 -10.78 -26.14
CA PRO A 2 -3.52 -11.43 -26.20
C PRO A 2 -2.82 -11.25 -24.84
N ASN A 3 -2.16 -12.31 -24.37
CA ASN A 3 -1.30 -12.19 -23.20
C ASN A 3 -0.45 -10.95 -23.33
N PRO A 4 -0.36 -10.10 -22.31
CA PRO A 4 0.57 -8.98 -22.33
C PRO A 4 1.93 -9.57 -22.64
N VAL A 5 2.53 -9.08 -23.70
CA VAL A 5 3.89 -9.48 -24.09
C VAL A 5 4.76 -9.08 -22.89
N ASN A 6 5.42 -10.05 -22.26
CA ASN A 6 6.44 -9.76 -21.28
C ASN A 6 7.51 -8.93 -21.97
N VAL A 7 7.42 -7.62 -21.83
CA VAL A 7 8.46 -6.72 -22.30
C VAL A 7 9.61 -6.90 -21.29
N ARG A 8 10.53 -7.76 -21.66
CA ARG A 8 11.79 -7.89 -20.92
C ARG A 8 12.67 -6.73 -21.36
N GLU A 9 12.59 -5.65 -20.62
CA GLU A 9 13.58 -4.60 -20.76
C GLU A 9 14.88 -5.07 -20.12
N LYS A 10 15.94 -5.15 -20.91
CA LYS A 10 17.28 -5.30 -20.39
C LYS A 10 17.71 -3.94 -19.84
N VAL A 11 17.50 -3.70 -18.58
CA VAL A 11 18.05 -2.53 -17.91
C VAL A 11 19.47 -2.89 -17.48
N GLU A 12 20.48 -2.26 -18.05
CA GLU A 12 21.82 -2.30 -17.54
C GLU A 12 21.90 -1.54 -16.23
N TYR A 13 21.77 -2.25 -15.14
CA TYR A 13 21.97 -1.68 -13.80
C TYR A 13 23.46 -1.65 -13.51
N GLN A 14 24.05 -0.45 -13.49
CA GLN A 14 25.38 -0.24 -12.93
C GLN A 14 25.28 -0.15 -11.40
N SER A 15 25.10 -1.25 -10.72
CA SER A 15 25.45 -1.33 -9.30
C SER A 15 26.89 -1.85 -9.22
N GLY A 16 27.73 -1.06 -8.55
CA GLY A 16 29.16 -1.23 -8.54
C GLY A 16 29.65 -2.58 -8.20
N ASP A 17 29.97 -3.51 -8.83
CA ASP A 17 30.77 -4.74 -8.85
C ASP A 17 30.19 -5.91 -9.65
N SER A 18 28.96 -5.93 -10.08
CA SER A 18 28.46 -6.98 -10.97
C SER A 18 28.23 -6.46 -12.38
N LYS A 19 29.21 -6.69 -13.25
CA LYS A 19 29.15 -6.40 -14.69
C LYS A 19 28.21 -7.32 -15.49
N LYS A 20 27.20 -7.90 -14.86
CA LYS A 20 26.22 -8.75 -15.54
C LYS A 20 24.90 -7.98 -15.65
N PRO A 21 24.34 -7.79 -16.85
CA PRO A 21 23.01 -7.23 -17.02
C PRO A 21 22.00 -8.13 -16.30
N GLN A 22 21.30 -7.60 -15.32
CA GLN A 22 20.17 -8.30 -14.71
C GLN A 22 18.94 -8.16 -15.62
N GLU A 23 18.33 -9.28 -15.91
CA GLU A 23 17.05 -9.31 -16.62
C GLU A 23 15.95 -8.90 -15.64
N VAL A 24 15.42 -7.69 -15.78
CA VAL A 24 14.36 -7.16 -14.93
C VAL A 24 13.03 -7.32 -15.65
N GLN A 25 12.05 -7.92 -14.98
CA GLN A 25 10.69 -7.98 -15.48
C GLN A 25 9.90 -6.73 -15.08
N TYR A 26 9.14 -6.20 -16.02
CA TYR A 26 8.19 -5.14 -15.72
C TYR A 26 7.10 -5.68 -14.78
N ILE A 27 6.85 -4.97 -13.68
CA ILE A 27 5.94 -5.41 -12.61
C ILE A 27 4.52 -5.73 -13.12
N GLY A 28 3.98 -4.93 -14.02
CA GLY A 28 2.67 -5.16 -14.61
C GLY A 28 2.56 -6.47 -15.41
N GLY A 29 3.69 -7.01 -15.90
CA GLY A 29 3.75 -8.30 -16.58
C GLY A 29 3.72 -9.50 -15.63
N LEU A 30 3.86 -9.29 -14.32
CA LEU A 30 3.85 -10.34 -13.29
C LEU A 30 2.43 -10.66 -12.81
N PHE A 31 1.45 -9.79 -13.07
CA PHE A 31 0.07 -10.01 -12.67
C PHE A 31 -0.56 -11.16 -13.44
N LYS A 32 -1.20 -12.03 -12.69
CA LYS A 32 -1.98 -13.14 -13.24
C LYS A 32 -3.45 -12.87 -12.99
N GLY A 33 -4.23 -12.82 -14.07
CA GLY A 33 -5.68 -12.71 -13.98
C GLY A 33 -6.35 -14.06 -13.79
N ASN A 34 -7.57 -14.02 -13.29
CA ASN A 34 -8.46 -15.17 -13.21
C ASN A 34 -9.75 -14.89 -14.00
N LEU A 35 -10.26 -15.91 -14.64
CA LEU A 35 -11.58 -15.89 -15.25
C LEU A 35 -12.50 -16.82 -14.46
N SER A 36 -13.55 -16.26 -13.87
CA SER A 36 -14.57 -17.04 -13.16
C SER A 36 -15.84 -17.13 -14.00
N ILE A 37 -16.33 -18.34 -14.20
CA ILE A 37 -17.60 -18.58 -14.89
C ILE A 37 -18.63 -18.98 -13.83
N LEU A 38 -19.62 -18.14 -13.64
CA LEU A 38 -20.65 -18.34 -12.63
C LEU A 38 -22.00 -18.55 -13.30
N ARG A 39 -22.81 -19.44 -12.72
CA ARG A 39 -24.24 -19.50 -13.10
C ARG A 39 -24.92 -18.22 -12.65
N ILE A 40 -25.91 -17.79 -13.44
CA ILE A 40 -26.73 -16.62 -13.05
C ILE A 40 -27.42 -16.95 -11.72
N PRO A 41 -27.15 -16.17 -10.66
CA PRO A 41 -27.71 -16.44 -9.35
C PRO A 41 -29.22 -16.13 -9.34
N THR A 42 -29.96 -16.89 -8.54
CA THR A 42 -31.36 -16.58 -8.23
C THR A 42 -31.47 -15.30 -7.36
N ALA A 43 -32.64 -14.69 -7.29
CA ALA A 43 -32.89 -13.54 -6.43
C ALA A 43 -32.55 -13.82 -4.96
N ALA A 44 -32.86 -14.99 -4.46
CA ALA A 44 -32.52 -15.40 -3.09
C ALA A 44 -31.01 -15.49 -2.87
N GLN A 45 -30.27 -16.05 -3.83
CA GLN A 45 -28.81 -16.11 -3.76
C GLN A 45 -28.17 -14.72 -3.83
N LEU A 46 -28.71 -13.81 -4.66
CA LEU A 46 -28.22 -12.42 -4.70
C LEU A 46 -28.38 -11.72 -3.35
N ILE A 47 -29.48 -11.93 -2.65
CA ILE A 47 -29.71 -11.39 -1.31
C ILE A 47 -28.64 -11.94 -0.35
N GLN A 48 -28.37 -13.26 -0.37
CA GLN A 48 -27.36 -13.87 0.48
C GLN A 48 -25.96 -13.36 0.18
N TYR A 49 -25.60 -13.23 -1.11
CA TYR A 49 -24.32 -12.70 -1.51
C TYR A 49 -24.14 -11.24 -1.09
N SER A 50 -25.18 -10.42 -1.23
CA SER A 50 -25.16 -9.03 -0.76
C SER A 50 -24.95 -8.95 0.75
N GLN A 51 -25.65 -9.78 1.53
CA GLN A 51 -25.45 -9.86 2.97
C GLN A 51 -24.01 -10.24 3.34
N GLN A 52 -23.45 -11.22 2.60
CA GLN A 52 -22.05 -11.62 2.82
C GLN A 52 -21.06 -10.48 2.49
N VAL A 53 -21.29 -9.75 1.39
CA VAL A 53 -20.46 -8.59 1.03
C VAL A 53 -20.48 -7.54 2.13
N TYR A 54 -21.67 -7.20 2.63
CA TYR A 54 -21.80 -6.24 3.73
C TYR A 54 -21.19 -6.74 5.04
N ALA A 55 -21.26 -8.04 5.31
CA ALA A 55 -20.63 -8.63 6.48
C ALA A 55 -19.10 -8.63 6.39
N ASN A 56 -18.55 -8.73 5.19
CA ASN A 56 -17.10 -8.74 4.95
C ASN A 56 -16.48 -7.34 4.96
N THR A 57 -17.28 -6.27 4.80
CA THR A 57 -16.76 -4.91 4.87
C THR A 57 -16.79 -4.38 6.30
N PRO A 58 -15.72 -3.73 6.77
CA PRO A 58 -15.72 -3.05 8.07
C PRO A 58 -16.57 -1.77 8.06
N TYR A 59 -16.97 -1.29 6.88
CA TYR A 59 -17.67 -0.02 6.71
C TYR A 59 -19.17 -0.18 6.90
N ASN A 60 -19.74 0.64 7.79
CA ASN A 60 -21.18 0.85 7.90
C ASN A 60 -21.42 2.30 8.36
N LYS A 61 -22.65 2.78 8.23
CA LYS A 61 -23.00 4.18 8.57
C LYS A 61 -22.71 4.53 10.02
N GLU A 62 -22.79 3.59 10.92
CA GLU A 62 -22.48 3.79 12.33
C GLU A 62 -20.98 4.02 12.53
N LYS A 63 -20.15 3.20 11.90
CA LYS A 63 -18.69 3.32 11.97
C LYS A 63 -18.15 4.51 11.17
N GLU A 64 -18.83 4.92 10.12
CA GLU A 64 -18.45 6.10 9.33
C GLU A 64 -18.46 7.38 10.17
N LEU A 65 -19.46 7.52 11.04
CA LEU A 65 -19.62 8.69 11.90
C LEU A 65 -19.00 8.51 13.30
N ASN A 66 -18.78 7.27 13.70
CA ASN A 66 -18.21 6.88 15.00
C ASN A 66 -17.16 5.79 14.78
N PRO A 67 -15.99 6.12 14.30
CA PRO A 67 -14.94 5.12 13.99
C PRO A 67 -14.45 4.36 15.24
N GLY A 68 -14.88 4.76 16.41
CA GLY A 68 -14.36 4.24 17.66
C GLY A 68 -13.02 4.90 18.00
N GLY A 69 -12.48 4.56 19.11
CA GLY A 69 -11.19 5.07 19.55
C GLY A 69 -11.03 4.91 21.06
N GLU A 70 -9.79 4.92 21.50
CA GLU A 70 -9.50 4.91 22.93
C GLU A 70 -9.90 6.23 23.59
N ARG A 71 -10.35 6.13 24.81
CA ARG A 71 -10.66 7.31 25.62
C ARG A 71 -9.37 8.13 25.81
N ASN A 72 -9.46 9.44 25.56
CA ASN A 72 -8.33 10.37 25.60
C ASN A 72 -7.39 10.32 24.37
N ASN A 73 -7.77 9.66 23.28
CA ASN A 73 -7.05 9.79 22.05
C ASN A 73 -7.14 11.24 21.55
N PRO A 74 -6.02 11.91 21.22
CA PRO A 74 -6.05 13.28 20.70
C PRO A 74 -6.69 13.37 19.31
N VAL A 75 -6.78 12.25 18.57
CA VAL A 75 -7.55 12.16 17.33
C VAL A 75 -9.02 12.00 17.67
N PRO A 76 -9.91 12.89 17.19
CA PRO A 76 -11.32 12.82 17.50
C PRO A 76 -11.96 11.52 16.98
N SER A 77 -12.85 10.94 17.79
CA SER A 77 -13.59 9.74 17.39
C SER A 77 -14.86 10.06 16.59
N ARG A 78 -15.23 11.32 16.50
CA ARG A 78 -16.39 11.78 15.70
C ARG A 78 -16.01 12.98 14.86
N VAL A 79 -16.61 13.08 13.69
CA VAL A 79 -16.46 14.26 12.83
C VAL A 79 -17.01 15.49 13.55
N GLY A 80 -16.18 16.54 13.64
CA GLY A 80 -16.56 17.81 14.28
C GLY A 80 -16.22 17.90 15.78
N ASP A 81 -15.77 16.82 16.40
CA ASP A 81 -15.29 16.89 17.79
C ASP A 81 -14.01 17.73 17.89
N PRO A 82 -13.81 18.47 18.99
CA PRO A 82 -12.61 19.25 19.18
C PRO A 82 -11.37 18.34 19.34
N SER A 83 -10.26 18.80 18.79
CA SER A 83 -8.95 18.14 18.94
C SER A 83 -7.93 19.09 19.53
N PRO A 84 -7.05 18.63 20.42
CA PRO A 84 -5.90 19.42 20.89
C PRO A 84 -4.83 19.57 19.80
N ILE A 85 -4.88 18.77 18.75
CA ILE A 85 -3.94 18.81 17.62
C ILE A 85 -4.26 20.05 16.78
N LYS A 86 -3.30 20.99 16.71
CA LYS A 86 -3.44 22.22 15.95
C LYS A 86 -2.71 22.20 14.61
N TYR A 87 -1.66 21.41 14.51
CA TYR A 87 -0.81 21.33 13.33
C TYR A 87 -0.50 19.87 13.02
N VAL A 88 -0.49 19.54 11.74
CA VAL A 88 -0.12 18.22 11.23
C VAL A 88 0.98 18.40 10.21
N PHE A 89 2.09 17.70 10.40
CA PHE A 89 3.16 17.60 9.41
C PHE A 89 3.01 16.25 8.72
N TYR A 90 2.59 16.27 7.47
CA TYR A 90 2.45 15.07 6.66
C TYR A 90 3.67 14.93 5.75
N ILE A 91 4.52 13.96 6.02
CA ILE A 91 5.78 13.77 5.32
C ILE A 91 5.70 12.49 4.50
N ILE A 92 5.74 12.62 3.17
CA ILE A 92 5.86 11.50 2.26
C ILE A 92 7.32 11.29 1.96
N LYS A 93 7.87 10.18 2.44
CA LYS A 93 9.25 9.79 2.24
C LYS A 93 9.32 8.71 1.17
N GLU A 94 9.73 9.10 0.00
CA GLU A 94 9.88 8.20 -1.14
C GLU A 94 11.32 8.26 -1.69
N ASN A 95 11.68 7.57 -2.66
CA ASN A 95 11.01 6.57 -3.48
C ASN A 95 11.78 5.26 -3.33
N ARG A 96 11.50 4.50 -2.29
CA ARG A 96 12.15 3.22 -1.97
C ARG A 96 11.13 2.27 -1.31
N THR A 97 11.33 0.98 -1.55
CA THR A 97 10.51 -0.04 -0.91
C THR A 97 10.88 -0.25 0.55
N TYR A 98 10.00 -0.89 1.30
CA TYR A 98 10.24 -1.30 2.68
C TYR A 98 11.57 -2.07 2.81
N ASP A 99 11.76 -3.11 1.98
CA ASP A 99 12.94 -3.96 2.05
C ASP A 99 14.24 -3.22 1.78
N GLN A 100 14.22 -2.21 0.92
CA GLN A 100 15.42 -1.43 0.64
C GLN A 100 15.87 -0.53 1.79
N VAL A 101 14.98 -0.22 2.75
CA VAL A 101 15.25 0.73 3.82
C VAL A 101 15.17 0.10 5.21
N LEU A 102 14.18 -0.74 5.47
CA LEU A 102 13.82 -1.21 6.81
C LEU A 102 13.86 -2.74 6.97
N SER A 103 14.35 -3.49 5.97
CA SER A 103 14.39 -4.96 6.08
C SER A 103 15.33 -5.48 7.16
N ASP A 104 16.25 -4.65 7.66
CA ASP A 104 17.13 -4.97 8.80
C ASP A 104 16.49 -4.64 10.17
N MET A 105 15.22 -4.22 10.20
CA MET A 105 14.50 -3.99 11.44
C MET A 105 14.14 -5.31 12.14
N PRO A 106 14.51 -5.48 13.42
CA PRO A 106 14.13 -6.66 14.19
C PRO A 106 12.62 -6.79 14.33
N GLY A 107 12.09 -7.97 14.10
CA GLY A 107 10.65 -8.26 14.22
C GLY A 107 9.81 -7.88 12.99
N GLY A 108 10.41 -7.29 11.98
CA GLY A 108 9.77 -7.05 10.69
C GLY A 108 9.84 -8.27 9.77
N ASN A 109 9.02 -8.24 8.72
CA ASN A 109 8.93 -9.29 7.70
C ASN A 109 9.68 -8.88 6.41
N GLY A 110 10.90 -8.38 6.56
CA GLY A 110 11.72 -7.89 5.45
C GLY A 110 12.71 -8.91 4.89
N ASP A 111 13.02 -8.76 3.61
CA ASP A 111 14.12 -9.47 2.93
C ASP A 111 15.41 -8.63 2.96
N THR A 112 16.32 -8.97 3.86
CA THR A 112 17.58 -8.25 4.03
C THR A 112 18.51 -8.33 2.81
N SER A 113 18.27 -9.26 1.88
CA SER A 113 19.05 -9.33 0.63
C SER A 113 18.76 -8.13 -0.29
N LEU A 114 17.65 -7.44 -0.07
CA LEU A 114 17.24 -6.24 -0.82
C LEU A 114 17.66 -4.93 -0.16
N LEU A 115 18.31 -4.99 1.00
CA LEU A 115 18.70 -3.81 1.76
C LEU A 115 19.70 -2.94 1.02
N LEU A 116 19.34 -1.68 0.80
CA LEU A 116 20.21 -0.67 0.19
C LEU A 116 20.61 0.43 1.19
N PHE A 117 19.66 0.85 2.02
CA PHE A 117 19.79 2.00 2.90
C PHE A 117 19.45 1.61 4.35
N GLY A 118 20.21 0.67 4.90
CA GLY A 118 20.00 0.17 6.24
C GLY A 118 20.26 1.21 7.35
N LYS A 119 20.17 0.77 8.59
CA LYS A 119 20.24 1.61 9.80
C LYS A 119 21.39 2.63 9.82
N THR A 120 22.55 2.28 9.25
CA THR A 120 23.70 3.20 9.21
C THR A 120 23.44 4.44 8.35
N ILE A 121 22.66 4.29 7.29
CA ILE A 121 22.30 5.38 6.35
C ILE A 121 21.02 6.09 6.78
N THR A 122 20.07 5.32 7.32
CA THR A 122 18.73 5.81 7.70
C THR A 122 18.46 5.67 9.21
N PRO A 123 19.32 6.20 10.09
CA PRO A 123 19.19 6.00 11.54
C PRO A 123 17.90 6.58 12.12
N ASN A 124 17.42 7.70 11.58
CA ASN A 124 16.22 8.36 12.08
C ASN A 124 14.94 7.60 11.71
N GLN A 125 14.86 7.05 10.49
CA GLN A 125 13.75 6.22 10.06
C GLN A 125 13.66 4.95 10.93
N HIS A 126 14.79 4.31 11.19
CA HIS A 126 14.87 3.15 12.08
C HIS A 126 14.47 3.49 13.51
N LYS A 127 14.90 4.65 14.01
CA LYS A 127 14.51 5.11 15.34
C LYS A 127 13.02 5.34 15.44
N LEU A 128 12.40 6.01 14.48
CA LEU A 128 10.96 6.26 14.46
C LEU A 128 10.18 4.94 14.38
N ALA A 129 10.57 4.03 13.50
CA ALA A 129 9.93 2.72 13.38
C ALA A 129 10.03 1.90 14.67
N LYS A 130 11.14 1.98 15.38
CA LYS A 130 11.35 1.29 16.66
C LYS A 130 10.58 1.91 17.82
N GLU A 131 10.52 3.23 17.90
CA GLU A 131 9.92 3.96 19.04
C GLU A 131 8.40 4.06 18.94
N PHE A 132 7.85 4.06 17.73
CA PHE A 132 6.43 4.25 17.50
C PHE A 132 5.80 3.02 16.87
N VAL A 133 5.82 2.94 15.53
CA VAL A 133 5.16 1.87 14.81
C VAL A 133 5.99 1.43 13.60
N LEU A 134 6.15 0.12 13.43
CA LEU A 134 6.68 -0.51 12.22
C LEU A 134 5.54 -1.14 11.44
N LEU A 135 5.24 -0.61 10.25
CA LEU A 135 4.24 -1.14 9.34
C LEU A 135 4.95 -1.92 8.23
N ASP A 136 5.24 -3.19 8.47
CA ASP A 136 6.05 -4.04 7.59
C ASP A 136 5.25 -4.72 6.46
N ASN A 137 3.93 -4.67 6.55
CA ASN A 137 3.01 -5.18 5.52
C ASN A 137 2.05 -4.07 5.03
N PHE A 138 2.55 -2.87 4.89
CA PHE A 138 1.80 -1.75 4.32
C PHE A 138 2.04 -1.72 2.81
N TYR A 139 1.02 -2.08 2.05
CA TYR A 139 1.09 -2.19 0.61
C TYR A 139 0.59 -0.92 -0.07
N VAL A 140 1.13 -0.67 -1.27
CA VAL A 140 0.62 0.39 -2.15
C VAL A 140 -0.74 -0.02 -2.73
N ASP A 141 -1.58 0.95 -3.00
CA ASP A 141 -2.90 0.80 -3.62
C ASP A 141 -2.90 1.15 -5.11
N GLY A 142 -1.76 1.56 -5.63
CA GLY A 142 -1.51 1.82 -7.04
C GLY A 142 -0.04 1.57 -7.38
N GLU A 143 0.24 1.21 -8.62
CA GLU A 143 1.60 0.85 -9.05
C GLU A 143 2.38 2.03 -9.59
N VAL A 144 1.65 2.99 -10.15
CA VAL A 144 2.21 4.21 -10.71
C VAL A 144 2.36 5.25 -9.60
N SER A 145 3.48 5.96 -9.60
CA SER A 145 3.77 6.99 -8.59
C SER A 145 2.68 8.05 -8.48
N ALA A 146 2.06 8.43 -9.60
CA ALA A 146 0.95 9.38 -9.60
C ALA A 146 -0.24 8.88 -8.78
N ASP A 147 -0.59 7.61 -8.87
CA ASP A 147 -1.67 6.99 -8.09
C ASP A 147 -1.36 7.03 -6.59
N GLY A 148 -0.15 6.63 -6.22
CA GLY A 148 0.31 6.68 -4.83
C GLY A 148 0.25 8.08 -4.23
N HIS A 149 0.63 9.11 -4.97
CA HIS A 149 0.52 10.50 -4.52
C HIS A 149 -0.94 10.94 -4.39
N ASN A 150 -1.80 10.63 -5.34
CA ASN A 150 -3.21 10.98 -5.27
C ASN A 150 -3.91 10.30 -4.08
N TRP A 151 -3.66 9.02 -3.86
CA TRP A 151 -4.18 8.31 -2.70
C TRP A 151 -3.65 8.88 -1.38
N SER A 152 -2.38 9.23 -1.33
CA SER A 152 -1.76 9.78 -0.12
C SER A 152 -2.29 11.17 0.24
N PHE A 153 -2.55 12.02 -0.74
CA PHE A 153 -3.01 13.39 -0.49
C PHE A 153 -4.52 13.56 -0.50
N GLY A 154 -5.21 12.83 -1.37
CA GLY A 154 -6.65 12.98 -1.59
C GLY A 154 -7.47 11.76 -1.18
N ALA A 155 -6.83 10.66 -0.79
CA ALA A 155 -7.49 9.37 -0.56
C ALA A 155 -8.37 8.91 -1.75
N TYR A 156 -8.00 9.32 -2.94
CA TYR A 156 -8.75 9.06 -4.17
C TYR A 156 -7.88 9.24 -5.41
N ALA A 157 -8.02 8.32 -6.37
CA ALA A 157 -7.52 8.48 -7.74
C ALA A 157 -8.70 8.41 -8.72
N THR A 158 -8.72 9.30 -9.69
CA THR A 158 -9.80 9.34 -10.68
C THR A 158 -9.55 8.33 -11.80
N ASP A 159 -10.61 7.88 -12.47
CA ASP A 159 -10.53 7.05 -13.67
C ASP A 159 -9.66 7.70 -14.78
N TYR A 160 -9.66 9.01 -14.84
CA TYR A 160 -8.79 9.76 -15.76
C TYR A 160 -7.31 9.54 -15.45
N LEU A 161 -6.92 9.64 -14.19
CA LEU A 161 -5.54 9.43 -13.75
C LEU A 161 -5.07 7.98 -13.93
N GLU A 162 -5.98 7.02 -13.74
CA GLU A 162 -5.68 5.60 -13.92
C GLU A 162 -5.43 5.23 -15.39
N LYS A 163 -5.91 6.02 -16.33
CA LYS A 163 -5.86 5.71 -17.78
C LYS A 163 -4.88 6.55 -18.56
N HIS A 164 -4.30 7.60 -17.99
CA HIS A 164 -3.43 8.58 -18.65
C HIS A 164 -2.16 8.81 -17.85
#